data_9097d6ae20987099726f1bbc53f875c8
#
_entry.id   9097d6ae20987099726f1bbc53f875c8
#
_cell.length_a   1.000
_cell.length_b   1.000
_cell.length_c   1.000
_cell.angle_alpha   90.00
_cell.angle_beta   90.00
_cell.angle_gamma   90.00
#
_symmetry.space_group_name_H-M   'P 1'
#
loop_
_entity.id
_entity.type
_entity.pdbx_description
1 polymer ?
#
loop_
_entity_poly.entity_id
_entity_poly.type
_entity_poly.pdbx_seq_one_letter_code
_entity_poly.pdbx_strand_id
1 'polypeptide(L)'
;PAGTGTIGRVEQIGTPQEVYKHPANKFVAGFIGSPAMNFFEVTLEDGRLVGPNRDFSLQVPEGNLKRLREKGYEGNKLIFGIRPEDINAEAAFLETFPNSVVHAKISVSELLGAESHLYCQVGSSEFVARVDSRDYLETGAGIDLGFDLNKAHFFDPETEKTVY
;
A
#
# COMPACT_ATOMS: atom_id res chain seq x y z
N PRO A 1 -10.61 -19.03 -5.25
CA PRO A 1 -11.40 -18.17 -6.09
C PRO A 1 -12.27 -18.94 -7.06
N ALA A 2 -13.29 -18.27 -7.49
CA ALA A 2 -14.14 -18.78 -8.53
C ALA A 2 -13.39 -18.81 -9.84
N GLY A 3 -13.91 -19.51 -10.83
CA GLY A 3 -13.39 -19.45 -12.17
C GLY A 3 -12.57 -20.65 -12.60
N THR A 4 -12.49 -21.65 -11.78
CA THR A 4 -11.84 -22.89 -12.18
C THR A 4 -12.81 -23.92 -12.71
N GLY A 5 -14.05 -23.52 -12.99
CA GLY A 5 -15.13 -24.43 -13.37
C GLY A 5 -15.67 -25.24 -12.20
N THR A 6 -15.26 -24.92 -11.00
CA THR A 6 -15.65 -25.60 -9.79
C THR A 6 -16.37 -24.63 -8.85
N ILE A 7 -16.70 -25.11 -7.68
CA ILE A 7 -17.35 -24.30 -6.65
C ILE A 7 -16.39 -23.23 -6.18
N GLY A 8 -16.85 -21.98 -6.21
CA GLY A 8 -16.14 -20.88 -5.59
C GLY A 8 -16.09 -21.07 -4.09
N ARG A 9 -15.13 -20.44 -3.42
CA ARG A 9 -15.04 -20.50 -1.97
C ARG A 9 -15.20 -19.13 -1.34
N VAL A 10 -15.66 -19.11 -0.10
CA VAL A 10 -15.78 -17.89 0.69
C VAL A 10 -14.44 -17.60 1.34
N GLU A 11 -13.87 -16.40 1.04
CA GLU A 11 -12.62 -15.96 1.65
C GLU A 11 -12.85 -15.20 2.95
N GLN A 12 -13.97 -14.48 3.04
CA GLN A 12 -14.34 -13.74 4.25
C GLN A 12 -15.82 -13.41 4.25
N ILE A 13 -16.42 -13.41 5.44
CA ILE A 13 -17.79 -12.96 5.67
C ILE A 13 -17.75 -11.84 6.71
N GLY A 14 -18.45 -10.74 6.42
CA GLY A 14 -18.56 -9.62 7.33
C GLY A 14 -19.30 -8.46 6.69
N THR A 15 -19.50 -7.39 7.43
CA THR A 15 -20.05 -6.16 6.85
C THR A 15 -19.06 -5.57 5.85
N PRO A 16 -19.53 -4.77 4.86
CA PRO A 16 -18.60 -4.11 3.94
C PRO A 16 -17.51 -3.33 4.65
N GLN A 17 -17.83 -2.67 5.75
CA GLN A 17 -16.87 -1.91 6.53
C GLN A 17 -15.82 -2.79 7.20
N GLU A 18 -16.22 -3.92 7.76
CA GLU A 18 -15.31 -4.88 8.39
C GLU A 18 -14.34 -5.46 7.36
N VAL A 19 -14.86 -5.87 6.21
CA VAL A 19 -14.05 -6.45 5.14
C VAL A 19 -13.07 -5.42 4.60
N TYR A 20 -13.48 -4.17 4.49
CA TYR A 20 -12.61 -3.08 4.04
C TYR A 20 -11.49 -2.80 5.04
N LYS A 21 -11.81 -2.68 6.33
CA LYS A 21 -10.85 -2.31 7.39
C LYS A 21 -9.97 -3.48 7.83
N HIS A 22 -10.51 -4.69 7.80
CA HIS A 22 -9.85 -5.87 8.34
C HIS A 22 -9.94 -7.04 7.35
N PRO A 23 -9.32 -6.90 6.16
CA PRO A 23 -9.33 -7.99 5.20
C PRO A 23 -8.56 -9.19 5.74
N ALA A 24 -9.10 -10.39 5.54
CA ALA A 24 -8.52 -11.62 6.05
C ALA A 24 -7.25 -12.02 5.30
N ASN A 25 -7.13 -11.62 4.04
CA ASN A 25 -5.99 -11.96 3.21
C ASN A 25 -5.81 -10.94 2.07
N LYS A 26 -4.73 -11.12 1.31
CA LYS A 26 -4.40 -10.24 0.19
C LYS A 26 -5.47 -10.23 -0.90
N PHE A 27 -6.07 -11.39 -1.18
CA PHE A 27 -7.12 -11.50 -2.19
C PHE A 27 -8.32 -10.60 -1.84
N VAL A 28 -8.81 -10.70 -0.60
CA VAL A 28 -9.92 -9.87 -0.12
C VAL A 28 -9.56 -8.38 -0.18
N ALA A 29 -8.37 -8.04 0.31
CA ALA A 29 -7.89 -6.65 0.32
C ALA A 29 -7.84 -6.05 -1.08
N GLY A 30 -7.35 -6.81 -2.05
CA GLY A 30 -7.24 -6.36 -3.44
C GLY A 30 -8.56 -6.31 -4.18
N PHE A 31 -9.56 -7.06 -3.71
CA PHE A 31 -10.87 -7.12 -4.35
C PHE A 31 -11.78 -5.95 -3.95
N ILE A 32 -11.58 -5.41 -2.76
CA ILE A 32 -12.43 -4.34 -2.20
C ILE A 32 -11.81 -2.98 -2.47
N GLY A 33 -12.62 -2.06 -2.98
CA GLY A 33 -12.22 -0.68 -3.25
C GLY A 33 -11.96 -0.42 -4.72
N SER A 34 -12.00 0.86 -5.09
CA SER A 34 -11.73 1.33 -6.45
C SER A 34 -11.04 2.70 -6.38
N PRO A 35 -9.78 2.81 -6.80
CA PRO A 35 -8.92 1.72 -7.26
C PRO A 35 -8.62 0.69 -6.17
N ALA A 36 -8.11 -0.47 -6.60
CA ALA A 36 -7.74 -1.52 -5.66
C ALA A 36 -6.55 -1.12 -4.78
N MET A 37 -6.39 -1.83 -3.66
CA MET A 37 -5.24 -1.66 -2.78
C MET A 37 -3.93 -1.90 -3.54
N ASN A 38 -2.93 -1.08 -3.25
CA ASN A 38 -1.57 -1.29 -3.74
C ASN A 38 -0.87 -2.32 -2.89
N PHE A 39 -0.10 -3.22 -3.52
CA PHE A 39 0.70 -4.21 -2.82
C PHE A 39 2.18 -4.05 -3.17
N PHE A 40 3.02 -4.12 -2.16
CA PHE A 40 4.47 -4.02 -2.32
C PHE A 40 5.15 -5.20 -1.65
N GLU A 41 6.05 -5.85 -2.38
CA GLU A 41 6.94 -6.85 -1.81
C GLU A 41 8.14 -6.13 -1.19
N VAL A 42 8.38 -6.36 0.08
CA VAL A 42 9.43 -5.67 0.82
C VAL A 42 10.14 -6.63 1.76
N THR A 43 11.24 -6.18 2.32
CA THR A 43 11.93 -6.87 3.41
C THR A 43 11.89 -5.94 4.63
N LEU A 44 11.56 -6.48 5.79
CA LEU A 44 11.60 -5.72 7.04
C LEU A 44 13.02 -5.75 7.58
N GLU A 45 13.70 -4.59 7.57
CA GLU A 45 15.08 -4.44 8.02
C GLU A 45 15.19 -3.27 8.98
N ASP A 46 15.58 -3.53 10.22
CA ASP A 46 15.77 -2.49 11.24
C ASP A 46 14.59 -1.52 11.36
N GLY A 47 13.38 -2.06 11.37
CA GLY A 47 12.16 -1.27 11.50
C GLY A 47 11.73 -0.54 10.25
N ARG A 48 12.32 -0.86 9.10
CA ARG A 48 11.99 -0.23 7.82
C ARG A 48 11.54 -1.27 6.80
N LEU A 49 10.59 -0.86 5.97
CA LEU A 49 10.16 -1.64 4.81
C LEU A 49 11.03 -1.24 3.63
N VAL A 50 11.89 -2.15 3.19
CA VAL A 50 12.83 -1.89 2.11
C VAL A 50 12.34 -2.57 0.84
N GLY A 51 12.17 -1.80 -0.23
CA GLY A 51 11.69 -2.29 -1.51
C GLY A 51 12.72 -3.08 -2.31
N PRO A 52 12.29 -3.65 -3.44
CA PRO A 52 13.20 -4.38 -4.34
C PRO A 52 14.36 -3.47 -4.77
N ASN A 53 15.57 -4.04 -4.81
CA ASN A 53 16.79 -3.31 -5.15
C ASN A 53 17.02 -2.06 -4.28
N ARG A 54 16.39 -2.00 -3.11
CA ARG A 54 16.46 -0.88 -2.18
C ARG A 54 15.97 0.44 -2.79
N ASP A 55 15.03 0.37 -3.71
CA ASP A 55 14.50 1.54 -4.43
C ASP A 55 13.75 2.52 -3.53
N PHE A 56 13.22 2.03 -2.43
CA PHE A 56 12.58 2.86 -1.41
C PHE A 56 12.74 2.24 -0.04
N SER A 57 12.56 3.04 1.00
CA SER A 57 12.64 2.60 2.39
C SER A 57 11.67 3.44 3.22
N LEU A 58 10.79 2.77 3.95
CA LEU A 58 9.74 3.41 4.75
C LEU A 58 9.83 2.95 6.20
N GLN A 59 9.77 3.89 7.13
CA GLN A 59 9.82 3.56 8.55
C GLN A 59 8.46 3.04 9.02
N VAL A 60 8.46 1.85 9.64
CA VAL A 60 7.24 1.26 10.19
C VAL A 60 6.89 1.95 11.50
N PRO A 61 5.62 2.37 11.71
CA PRO A 61 5.19 2.88 13.00
C PRO A 61 5.42 1.86 14.12
N GLU A 62 5.75 2.34 15.31
CA GLU A 62 6.15 1.46 16.42
C GLU A 62 5.15 0.38 16.77
N GLY A 63 3.85 0.70 16.77
CA GLY A 63 2.81 -0.28 17.08
C GLY A 63 2.79 -1.42 16.09
N ASN A 64 2.89 -1.10 14.80
CA ASN A 64 2.95 -2.11 13.74
C ASN A 64 4.25 -2.90 13.82
N LEU A 65 5.35 -2.20 14.06
CA LEU A 65 6.67 -2.85 14.14
C LEU A 65 6.73 -3.88 15.25
N LYS A 66 6.18 -3.55 16.41
CA LYS A 66 6.10 -4.50 17.53
C LYS A 66 5.37 -5.77 17.12
N ARG A 67 4.21 -5.64 16.47
CA ARG A 67 3.42 -6.79 16.02
C ARG A 67 4.15 -7.61 14.97
N LEU A 68 4.79 -6.95 14.01
CA LEU A 68 5.54 -7.65 12.98
C LEU A 68 6.72 -8.43 13.58
N ARG A 69 7.42 -7.84 14.54
CA ARG A 69 8.52 -8.52 15.24
C ARG A 69 8.03 -9.71 16.06
N GLU A 70 6.93 -9.56 16.77
CA GLU A 70 6.32 -10.65 17.54
C GLU A 70 5.93 -11.83 16.65
N LYS A 71 5.56 -11.55 15.40
CA LYS A 71 5.20 -12.58 14.41
C LYS A 71 6.41 -13.15 13.65
N GLY A 72 7.62 -12.66 13.94
CA GLY A 72 8.85 -13.21 13.38
C GLY A 72 9.24 -12.66 12.00
N TYR A 73 8.77 -11.49 11.62
CA TYR A 73 9.07 -10.94 10.29
C TYR A 73 10.31 -10.07 10.22
N GLU A 74 10.97 -9.77 11.32
CA GLU A 74 12.22 -9.01 11.28
C GLU A 74 13.27 -9.74 10.43
N GLY A 75 13.83 -9.06 9.45
CA GLY A 75 14.79 -9.63 8.51
C GLY A 75 14.18 -10.47 7.40
N ASN A 76 12.86 -10.58 7.33
CA ASN A 76 12.16 -11.45 6.40
C ASN A 76 11.34 -10.67 5.39
N LYS A 77 10.99 -11.36 4.31
CA LYS A 77 10.11 -10.81 3.27
C LYS A 77 8.68 -10.66 3.79
N LEU A 78 8.01 -9.64 3.29
CA LEU A 78 6.68 -9.25 3.72
C LEU A 78 5.99 -8.55 2.55
N ILE A 79 4.67 -8.65 2.50
CA ILE A 79 3.88 -7.83 1.58
C ILE A 79 3.15 -6.78 2.42
N PHE A 80 3.26 -5.50 2.05
CA PHE A 80 2.38 -4.53 2.63
C PHE A 80 1.40 -4.00 1.59
N GLY A 81 0.18 -3.75 2.05
CA GLY A 81 -0.87 -3.17 1.24
C GLY A 81 -1.24 -1.80 1.76
N ILE A 82 -1.45 -0.85 0.86
CA ILE A 82 -1.91 0.49 1.18
C ILE A 82 -2.89 0.95 0.12
N ARG A 83 -3.98 1.56 0.57
CA ARG A 83 -4.99 2.05 -0.36
C ARG A 83 -4.55 3.35 -1.01
N PRO A 84 -4.99 3.61 -2.26
CA PRO A 84 -4.61 4.84 -2.96
C PRO A 84 -4.92 6.12 -2.19
N GLU A 85 -6.01 6.15 -1.43
CA GLU A 85 -6.42 7.32 -0.63
C GLU A 85 -5.54 7.54 0.60
N ASP A 86 -4.73 6.56 0.99
CA ASP A 86 -3.82 6.65 2.14
C ASP A 86 -2.41 7.05 1.73
N ILE A 87 -2.23 7.41 0.47
CA ILE A 87 -1.00 7.98 -0.07
C ILE A 87 -1.23 9.46 -0.29
N ASN A 88 -0.43 10.31 0.34
CA ASN A 88 -0.65 11.75 0.45
C ASN A 88 0.39 12.55 -0.32
N ALA A 89 -0.07 13.59 -1.03
CA ALA A 89 0.81 14.54 -1.70
C ALA A 89 0.92 15.88 -0.95
N GLU A 90 0.17 16.06 0.13
CA GLU A 90 0.12 17.31 0.86
C GLU A 90 1.41 17.61 1.61
N ALA A 91 1.93 18.82 1.46
CA ALA A 91 3.18 19.25 2.10
C ALA A 91 3.16 19.05 3.62
N ALA A 92 2.04 19.33 4.26
CA ALA A 92 1.91 19.17 5.71
C ALA A 92 2.14 17.71 6.16
N PHE A 93 1.65 16.73 5.40
CA PHE A 93 1.89 15.33 5.70
C PHE A 93 3.35 14.96 5.48
N LEU A 94 3.93 15.39 4.36
CA LEU A 94 5.33 15.10 4.02
C LEU A 94 6.30 15.66 5.07
N GLU A 95 6.04 16.85 5.56
CA GLU A 95 6.85 17.50 6.59
C GLU A 95 6.73 16.80 7.95
N THR A 96 5.53 16.33 8.27
CA THR A 96 5.26 15.64 9.54
C THR A 96 5.87 14.24 9.57
N PHE A 97 5.87 13.54 8.43
CA PHE A 97 6.32 12.15 8.32
C PHE A 97 7.41 11.98 7.28
N PRO A 98 8.58 12.60 7.46
CA PRO A 98 9.65 12.57 6.43
C PRO A 98 10.20 11.17 6.17
N ASN A 99 10.09 10.25 7.11
CA ASN A 99 10.55 8.86 6.95
C ASN A 99 9.52 7.95 6.29
N SER A 100 8.38 8.50 5.90
CA SER A 100 7.31 7.79 5.20
C SER A 100 7.12 8.30 3.78
N VAL A 101 8.11 8.98 3.23
CA VAL A 101 8.04 9.61 1.90
C VAL A 101 8.77 8.77 0.87
N VAL A 102 8.13 8.60 -0.28
CA VAL A 102 8.70 7.95 -1.46
C VAL A 102 8.74 8.98 -2.59
N HIS A 103 9.88 9.09 -3.25
CA HIS A 103 9.99 9.90 -4.46
C HIS A 103 9.70 9.02 -5.68
N ALA A 104 8.64 9.34 -6.39
CA ALA A 104 8.15 8.55 -7.50
C ALA A 104 8.06 9.35 -8.79
N LYS A 105 7.91 8.65 -9.90
CA LYS A 105 7.66 9.23 -11.20
C LYS A 105 6.23 8.91 -11.63
N ILE A 106 5.53 9.91 -12.14
CA ILE A 106 4.16 9.74 -12.63
C ILE A 106 4.20 9.17 -14.03
N SER A 107 3.61 7.98 -14.22
CA SER A 107 3.48 7.33 -15.52
C SER A 107 2.22 7.79 -16.25
N VAL A 108 1.11 7.92 -15.53
CA VAL A 108 -0.18 8.36 -16.06
C VAL A 108 -0.90 9.17 -14.99
N SER A 109 -1.61 10.19 -15.39
CA SER A 109 -2.48 10.98 -14.51
C SER A 109 -3.89 11.01 -15.07
N GLU A 110 -4.86 10.80 -14.20
CA GLU A 110 -6.28 10.91 -14.54
C GLU A 110 -6.93 11.94 -13.63
N LEU A 111 -7.49 12.99 -14.24
CA LEU A 111 -8.22 14.02 -13.49
C LEU A 111 -9.70 13.63 -13.46
N LEU A 112 -10.22 13.39 -12.26
CA LEU A 112 -11.57 12.86 -12.04
C LEU A 112 -12.39 13.84 -11.17
N GLY A 113 -12.64 15.04 -11.67
CA GLY A 113 -13.34 16.07 -10.92
C GLY A 113 -12.47 16.61 -9.79
N ALA A 114 -12.92 16.44 -8.53
CA ALA A 114 -12.23 16.98 -7.36
C ALA A 114 -10.97 16.20 -6.98
N GLU A 115 -10.76 15.04 -7.56
CA GLU A 115 -9.59 14.20 -7.25
C GLU A 115 -8.86 13.75 -8.50
N SER A 116 -7.62 13.31 -8.32
CA SER A 116 -6.79 12.75 -9.38
C SER A 116 -6.27 11.40 -8.96
N HIS A 117 -6.18 10.48 -9.93
CA HIS A 117 -5.48 9.22 -9.77
C HIS A 117 -4.13 9.35 -10.43
N LEU A 118 -3.07 9.18 -9.65
CA LEU A 118 -1.69 9.23 -10.14
C LEU A 118 -1.14 7.81 -10.17
N TYR A 119 -0.85 7.33 -11.37
CA TYR A 119 -0.20 6.03 -11.58
C TYR A 119 1.30 6.28 -11.53
N CYS A 120 1.94 5.77 -10.51
CA CYS A 120 3.32 6.11 -10.17
C CYS A 120 4.23 4.90 -10.24
N GLN A 121 5.52 5.18 -10.41
CA GLN A 121 6.55 4.16 -10.42
C GLN A 121 7.74 4.61 -9.56
N VAL A 122 8.25 3.68 -8.75
CA VAL A 122 9.51 3.82 -8.04
C VAL A 122 10.30 2.54 -8.23
N GLY A 123 11.44 2.64 -8.95
CA GLY A 123 12.18 1.45 -9.37
C GLY A 123 11.30 0.53 -10.20
N SER A 124 11.19 -0.72 -9.79
CA SER A 124 10.34 -1.73 -10.42
C SER A 124 8.92 -1.77 -9.86
N SER A 125 8.62 -0.98 -8.84
CA SER A 125 7.31 -0.99 -8.18
C SER A 125 6.38 0.03 -8.79
N GLU A 126 5.15 -0.37 -9.04
CA GLU A 126 4.08 0.49 -9.57
C GLU A 126 2.96 0.59 -8.55
N PHE A 127 2.36 1.76 -8.46
CA PHE A 127 1.26 1.98 -7.52
C PHE A 127 0.38 3.14 -7.96
N VAL A 128 -0.80 3.25 -7.36
CA VAL A 128 -1.76 4.31 -7.63
C VAL A 128 -1.97 5.14 -6.37
N ALA A 129 -1.84 6.45 -6.48
CA ALA A 129 -2.21 7.39 -5.43
C ALA A 129 -3.48 8.13 -5.83
N ARG A 130 -4.38 8.32 -4.87
CA ARG A 130 -5.58 9.14 -5.05
C ARG A 130 -5.41 10.43 -4.26
N VAL A 131 -5.26 11.53 -4.97
CA VAL A 131 -4.94 12.84 -4.38
C VAL A 131 -5.98 13.88 -4.77
N ASP A 132 -5.97 15.01 -4.09
CA ASP A 132 -6.81 16.16 -4.44
C ASP A 132 -6.41 16.67 -5.83
N SER A 133 -7.36 17.14 -6.62
CA SER A 133 -7.08 17.63 -7.98
C SER A 133 -6.10 18.80 -8.03
N ARG A 134 -5.98 19.58 -6.94
CA ARG A 134 -4.97 20.65 -6.84
C ARG A 134 -3.53 20.12 -6.81
N ASP A 135 -3.34 18.86 -6.46
CA ASP A 135 -2.03 18.20 -6.42
C ASP A 135 -1.74 17.47 -7.73
N TYR A 136 -2.54 17.71 -8.76
CA TYR A 136 -2.36 17.11 -10.07
C TYR A 136 -1.03 17.55 -10.70
N LEU A 137 -0.29 16.57 -11.20
CA LEU A 137 0.92 16.76 -11.97
C LEU A 137 0.86 15.95 -13.25
N GLU A 138 1.55 16.45 -14.28
CA GLU A 138 1.55 15.80 -15.58
C GLU A 138 2.39 14.51 -15.60
N THR A 139 2.09 13.67 -16.58
CA THR A 139 2.87 12.48 -16.89
C THR A 139 4.35 12.82 -17.06
N GLY A 140 5.20 12.02 -16.46
CA GLY A 140 6.64 12.19 -16.48
C GLY A 140 7.20 13.04 -15.35
N ALA A 141 6.36 13.73 -14.59
CA ALA A 141 6.81 14.53 -13.45
C ALA A 141 7.25 13.64 -12.29
N GLY A 142 8.23 14.12 -11.52
CA GLY A 142 8.58 13.54 -10.23
C GLY A 142 7.67 14.08 -9.15
N ILE A 143 7.36 13.25 -8.15
CA ILE A 143 6.50 13.64 -7.04
C ILE A 143 6.94 12.95 -5.76
N ASP A 144 6.88 13.68 -4.65
CA ASP A 144 7.06 13.10 -3.33
C ASP A 144 5.70 12.72 -2.78
N LEU A 145 5.56 11.49 -2.33
CA LEU A 145 4.32 10.95 -1.79
C LEU A 145 4.56 10.37 -0.41
N GLY A 146 3.72 10.75 0.53
CA GLY A 146 3.75 10.24 1.89
C GLY A 146 2.79 9.06 2.06
N PHE A 147 3.29 7.97 2.59
CA PHE A 147 2.52 6.76 2.83
C PHE A 147 2.06 6.74 4.29
N ASP A 148 0.76 6.74 4.52
CA ASP A 148 0.22 6.62 5.88
C ASP A 148 0.25 5.17 6.32
N LEU A 149 1.39 4.75 6.84
CA LEU A 149 1.63 3.35 7.23
C LEU A 149 0.83 2.91 8.46
N ASN A 150 0.20 3.84 9.18
CA ASN A 150 -0.75 3.47 10.22
C ASN A 150 -2.00 2.80 9.63
N LYS A 151 -2.27 3.04 8.36
CA LYS A 151 -3.39 2.44 7.63
C LYS A 151 -2.96 1.31 6.71
N ALA A 152 -1.69 0.93 6.73
CA ALA A 152 -1.19 -0.17 5.92
C ALA A 152 -1.63 -1.52 6.49
N HIS A 153 -1.71 -2.50 5.61
CA HIS A 153 -1.99 -3.90 5.94
C HIS A 153 -0.78 -4.74 5.60
N PHE A 154 -0.58 -5.81 6.36
CA PHE A 154 0.58 -6.67 6.16
C PHE A 154 0.15 -8.10 5.92
N PHE A 155 0.77 -8.74 4.92
CA PHE A 155 0.41 -10.08 4.50
C PHE A 155 1.65 -10.95 4.42
N ASP A 156 1.49 -12.22 4.76
CA ASP A 156 2.55 -13.21 4.59
C ASP A 156 2.77 -13.45 3.10
N PRO A 157 4.02 -13.42 2.59
CA PRO A 157 4.27 -13.57 1.15
C PRO A 157 3.97 -14.96 0.61
N GLU A 158 3.96 -15.99 1.44
CA GLU A 158 3.67 -17.37 1.00
C GLU A 158 2.20 -17.71 1.10
N THR A 159 1.58 -17.43 2.24
CA THR A 159 0.17 -17.77 2.48
C THR A 159 -0.79 -16.69 2.01
N GLU A 160 -0.30 -15.46 1.85
CA GLU A 160 -1.07 -14.26 1.56
C GLU A 160 -2.11 -13.90 2.62
N LYS A 161 -2.05 -14.54 3.78
CA LYS A 161 -2.92 -14.21 4.90
C LYS A 161 -2.43 -12.96 5.60
N THR A 162 -3.37 -12.21 6.16
CA THR A 162 -3.07 -11.04 6.98
C THR A 162 -2.25 -11.47 8.19
N VAL A 163 -1.18 -10.72 8.47
CA VAL A 163 -0.25 -11.06 9.55
C VAL A 163 -0.90 -10.85 10.92
N TYR A 164 -1.71 -9.78 11.07
CA TYR A 164 -2.46 -9.54 12.30
C TYR A 164 -3.71 -8.70 12.08
#